data_42ad325b0218350e65e0dda1140b3b7f
#
_entry.id   42ad325b0218350e65e0dda1140b3b7f
#
_cell.length_a   1.000
_cell.length_b   1.000
_cell.length_c   1.000
_cell.angle_alpha   90.00
_cell.angle_beta   90.00
_cell.angle_gamma   90.00
#
_symmetry.space_group_name_H-M   'P 1'
#
loop_
_entity.id
_entity.type
_entity.pdbx_description
1 polymer ?
#
loop_
_entity_poly.entity_id
_entity_poly.type
_entity_poly.pdbx_seq_one_letter_code
_entity_poly.pdbx_strand_id
1 'polypeptide(L)'
;MVLNTKEIFETIDRMDAKGFASYFTEEGLFRFGNAPTVKGRGEIAGAVEQFFASIKALSHRVIDQWSSEGVDIVEVEVTYTRHDDSQVDLTAACVFRLDGEKISDYRIYMDINSLYAES
;
A
#
# COMPACT_ATOMS: atom_id res chain seq x y z
N MET A 1 18.13 9.26 1.58
CA MET A 1 17.98 7.89 2.07
C MET A 1 16.94 7.16 1.25
N VAL A 2 17.23 5.93 0.86
CA VAL A 2 16.29 5.11 0.10
C VAL A 2 15.36 4.40 1.07
N LEU A 3 14.05 4.49 0.81
CA LEU A 3 13.05 3.82 1.62
C LEU A 3 13.19 2.30 1.47
N ASN A 4 13.12 1.57 2.58
CA ASN A 4 13.15 0.11 2.55
C ASN A 4 11.77 -0.44 2.17
N THR A 5 11.48 -0.43 0.87
CA THR A 5 10.18 -0.85 0.36
C THR A 5 9.94 -2.34 0.53
N LYS A 6 11.01 -3.15 0.52
CA LYS A 6 10.88 -4.60 0.75
C LYS A 6 10.24 -4.88 2.11
N GLU A 7 10.74 -4.22 3.16
CA GLU A 7 10.21 -4.39 4.51
C GLU A 7 8.76 -3.93 4.60
N ILE A 8 8.44 -2.78 3.99
CA ILE A 8 7.09 -2.24 3.99
C ILE A 8 6.12 -3.20 3.30
N PHE A 9 6.48 -3.70 2.11
CA PHE A 9 5.61 -4.62 1.38
C PHE A 9 5.48 -5.96 2.08
N GLU A 10 6.53 -6.46 2.73
CA GLU A 10 6.43 -7.68 3.55
C GLU A 10 5.44 -7.48 4.70
N THR A 11 5.45 -6.31 5.32
CA THR A 11 4.49 -5.97 6.39
C THR A 11 3.06 -5.95 5.87
N ILE A 12 2.85 -5.37 4.69
CA ILE A 12 1.53 -5.35 4.04
C ILE A 12 1.11 -6.78 3.69
N ASP A 13 2.01 -7.58 3.14
CA ASP A 13 1.69 -8.95 2.70
C ASP A 13 1.37 -9.87 3.87
N ARG A 14 1.85 -9.55 5.08
CA ARG A 14 1.44 -10.23 6.31
C ARG A 14 0.07 -9.75 6.82
N MET A 15 -0.51 -8.75 6.16
CA MET A 15 -1.76 -8.11 6.57
C MET A 15 -1.65 -7.49 7.98
N ASP A 16 -0.50 -6.90 8.27
CA ASP A 16 -0.24 -6.22 9.54
C ASP A 16 -0.53 -4.72 9.39
N ALA A 17 -1.79 -4.34 9.57
CA ALA A 17 -2.22 -2.96 9.38
C ALA A 17 -1.56 -1.99 10.36
N LYS A 18 -1.41 -2.40 11.62
CA LYS A 18 -0.76 -1.55 12.63
C LYS A 18 0.73 -1.37 12.33
N GLY A 19 1.41 -2.45 11.93
CA GLY A 19 2.80 -2.39 11.52
C GLY A 19 2.98 -1.47 10.32
N PHE A 20 2.09 -1.57 9.33
CA PHE A 20 2.12 -0.68 8.19
C PHE A 20 1.95 0.78 8.60
N ALA A 21 0.97 1.09 9.45
CA ALA A 21 0.71 2.45 9.91
C ALA A 21 1.91 3.02 10.68
N SER A 22 2.70 2.18 11.34
CA SER A 22 3.86 2.62 12.12
C SER A 22 4.97 3.24 11.28
N TYR A 23 4.98 2.99 9.96
CA TYR A 23 5.96 3.61 9.06
C TYR A 23 5.66 5.09 8.78
N PHE A 24 4.46 5.57 9.12
CA PHE A 24 4.02 6.93 8.84
C PHE A 24 4.38 7.89 9.98
N THR A 25 4.43 9.19 9.64
CA THR A 25 4.43 10.23 10.66
C THR A 25 3.07 10.23 11.37
N GLU A 26 2.98 10.91 12.54
CA GLU A 26 1.73 10.97 13.29
C GLU A 26 0.55 11.49 12.47
N GLU A 27 0.81 12.44 11.58
CA GLU A 27 -0.21 13.05 10.74
C GLU A 27 -0.10 12.61 9.28
N GLY A 28 0.55 11.47 9.03
CA GLY A 28 0.76 10.95 7.69
C GLY A 28 -0.54 10.80 6.92
N LEU A 29 -0.42 10.88 5.59
CA LEU A 29 -1.55 10.77 4.68
C LEU A 29 -1.42 9.50 3.86
N PHE A 30 -2.55 8.83 3.63
CA PHE A 30 -2.61 7.62 2.82
C PHE A 30 -3.83 7.67 1.91
N ARG A 31 -3.60 7.41 0.61
CA ARG A 31 -4.69 7.34 -0.37
C ARG A 31 -4.52 6.11 -1.25
N PHE A 32 -5.54 5.27 -1.29
CA PHE A 32 -5.58 4.07 -2.12
C PHE A 32 -6.48 4.34 -3.33
N GLY A 33 -5.88 4.40 -4.53
CA GLY A 33 -6.62 4.67 -5.76
C GLY A 33 -7.40 5.98 -5.67
N ASN A 34 -8.68 5.91 -5.93
CA ASN A 34 -9.58 7.08 -5.89
C ASN A 34 -10.37 7.20 -4.59
N ALA A 35 -10.04 6.38 -3.59
CA ALA A 35 -10.68 6.48 -2.29
C ALA A 35 -10.31 7.80 -1.59
N PRO A 36 -11.11 8.28 -0.64
CA PRO A 36 -10.74 9.47 0.12
C PRO A 36 -9.42 9.30 0.85
N THR A 37 -8.64 10.38 0.93
CA THR A 37 -7.40 10.39 1.69
C THR A 37 -7.71 10.24 3.18
N VAL A 38 -6.98 9.35 3.87
CA VAL A 38 -7.08 9.23 5.33
C VAL A 38 -5.84 9.83 5.98
N LYS A 39 -6.01 10.38 7.18
CA LYS A 39 -4.96 11.09 7.89
C LYS A 39 -4.75 10.48 9.27
N GLY A 40 -3.49 10.26 9.61
CA GLY A 40 -3.09 9.79 10.94
C GLY A 40 -3.01 8.28 11.03
N ARG A 41 -2.11 7.80 11.89
CA ARG A 41 -1.81 6.37 12.02
C ARG A 41 -3.04 5.53 12.36
N GLY A 42 -3.87 6.01 13.29
CA GLY A 42 -5.08 5.28 13.68
C GLY A 42 -6.06 5.10 12.54
N GLU A 43 -6.29 6.17 11.79
CA GLU A 43 -7.20 6.15 10.63
C GLU A 43 -6.64 5.29 9.51
N ILE A 44 -5.32 5.36 9.29
CA ILE A 44 -4.64 4.55 8.28
C ILE A 44 -4.78 3.07 8.64
N ALA A 45 -4.49 2.70 9.89
CA ALA A 45 -4.62 1.31 10.33
C ALA A 45 -6.04 0.80 10.15
N GLY A 46 -7.05 1.61 10.53
CA GLY A 46 -8.44 1.23 10.39
C GLY A 46 -8.87 1.01 8.94
N ALA A 47 -8.48 1.92 8.05
CA ALA A 47 -8.81 1.80 6.63
C ALA A 47 -8.15 0.57 6.01
N VAL A 48 -6.90 0.31 6.36
CA VAL A 48 -6.14 -0.83 5.82
C VAL A 48 -6.69 -2.15 6.37
N GLU A 49 -7.10 -2.19 7.65
CA GLU A 49 -7.75 -3.38 8.22
C GLU A 49 -9.02 -3.73 7.47
N GLN A 50 -9.84 -2.73 7.13
CA GLN A 50 -11.06 -2.96 6.34
C GLN A 50 -10.73 -3.52 4.96
N PHE A 51 -9.70 -2.98 4.32
CA PHE A 51 -9.28 -3.49 3.03
C PHE A 51 -8.80 -4.95 3.14
N PHE A 52 -7.97 -5.25 4.13
CA PHE A 52 -7.47 -6.62 4.34
C PHE A 52 -8.60 -7.60 4.59
N ALA A 53 -9.67 -7.18 5.26
CA ALA A 53 -10.84 -8.03 5.49
C ALA A 53 -11.58 -8.38 4.19
N SER A 54 -11.42 -7.57 3.15
CA SER A 54 -12.09 -7.79 1.87
C SER A 54 -11.38 -8.78 0.96
N ILE A 55 -10.18 -9.23 1.34
CA ILE A 55 -9.37 -10.18 0.56
C ILE A 55 -8.87 -11.29 1.48
N LYS A 56 -8.44 -12.41 0.87
CA LYS A 56 -7.85 -13.52 1.62
C LYS A 56 -6.34 -13.35 1.80
N ALA A 57 -5.65 -12.89 0.76
CA ALA A 57 -4.21 -12.69 0.78
C ALA A 57 -3.79 -11.72 -0.32
N LEU A 58 -2.57 -11.21 -0.19
CA LEU A 58 -1.94 -10.41 -1.24
C LEU A 58 -0.43 -10.61 -1.19
N SER A 59 0.23 -10.39 -2.32
CA SER A 59 1.69 -10.34 -2.36
C SER A 59 2.16 -9.29 -3.37
N HIS A 60 3.22 -8.60 -3.02
CA HIS A 60 3.82 -7.54 -3.84
C HIS A 60 5.10 -8.03 -4.50
N ARG A 61 5.26 -7.68 -5.77
CA ARG A 61 6.52 -7.88 -6.50
C ARG A 61 6.95 -6.53 -7.05
N VAL A 62 8.11 -6.03 -6.60
CA VAL A 62 8.67 -4.76 -7.07
C VAL A 62 9.21 -4.95 -8.48
N ILE A 63 8.74 -4.13 -9.42
CA ILE A 63 9.22 -4.13 -10.80
C ILE A 63 10.39 -3.18 -10.93
N ASP A 64 10.25 -1.95 -10.43
CA ASP A 64 11.29 -0.94 -10.46
C ASP A 64 11.07 0.10 -9.36
N GLN A 65 12.10 0.85 -9.03
CA GLN A 65 12.03 1.87 -7.99
C GLN A 65 12.92 3.05 -8.36
N TRP A 66 12.42 4.26 -8.15
CA TRP A 66 13.14 5.51 -8.40
C TRP A 66 13.07 6.38 -7.15
N SER A 67 14.18 7.03 -6.79
CA SER A 67 14.26 7.89 -5.62
C SER A 67 14.80 9.26 -6.01
N SER A 68 14.20 10.31 -5.50
CA SER A 68 14.65 11.69 -5.73
C SER A 68 14.16 12.59 -4.59
N GLU A 69 15.09 13.24 -3.89
CA GLU A 69 14.80 14.32 -2.92
C GLU A 69 13.59 14.08 -2.01
N GLY A 70 13.62 12.97 -1.24
CA GLY A 70 12.55 12.68 -0.29
C GLY A 70 11.30 12.07 -0.89
N VAL A 71 11.37 11.64 -2.16
CA VAL A 71 10.27 10.95 -2.83
C VAL A 71 10.78 9.64 -3.41
N ASP A 72 10.11 8.54 -3.09
CA ASP A 72 10.35 7.24 -3.73
C ASP A 72 9.13 6.86 -4.54
N ILE A 73 9.36 6.45 -5.78
CA ILE A 73 8.30 5.94 -6.67
C ILE A 73 8.61 4.49 -6.94
N VAL A 74 7.64 3.61 -6.70
CA VAL A 74 7.82 2.16 -6.84
C VAL A 74 6.74 1.62 -7.75
N GLU A 75 7.17 0.96 -8.82
CA GLU A 75 6.27 0.22 -9.69
C GLU A 75 6.17 -1.21 -9.17
N VAL A 76 4.95 -1.69 -8.93
CA VAL A 76 4.74 -3.02 -8.36
C VAL A 76 3.67 -3.79 -9.12
N GLU A 77 3.76 -5.10 -9.06
CA GLU A 77 2.66 -5.99 -9.41
C GLU A 77 2.16 -6.59 -8.10
N VAL A 78 0.86 -6.53 -7.87
CA VAL A 78 0.24 -7.09 -6.67
C VAL A 78 -0.65 -8.25 -7.09
N THR A 79 -0.42 -9.42 -6.51
CA THR A 79 -1.28 -10.57 -6.68
C THR A 79 -2.23 -10.62 -5.50
N TYR A 80 -3.54 -10.44 -5.77
CA TYR A 80 -4.58 -10.54 -4.75
C TYR A 80 -5.24 -11.91 -4.84
N THR A 81 -5.45 -12.53 -3.68
CA THR A 81 -6.25 -13.75 -3.58
C THR A 81 -7.58 -13.37 -2.94
N ARG A 82 -8.67 -13.65 -3.65
CA ARG A 82 -10.02 -13.41 -3.15
C ARG A 82 -10.43 -14.49 -2.15
N HIS A 83 -11.51 -14.26 -1.42
CA HIS A 83 -12.01 -15.25 -0.44
C HIS A 83 -12.46 -16.56 -1.09
N ASP A 84 -12.78 -16.55 -2.38
CA ASP A 84 -13.11 -17.76 -3.13
C ASP A 84 -11.88 -18.48 -3.71
N ASP A 85 -10.68 -18.05 -3.30
CA ASP A 85 -9.37 -18.55 -3.74
C ASP A 85 -8.99 -18.17 -5.18
N SER A 86 -9.80 -17.41 -5.89
CA SER A 86 -9.41 -16.89 -7.20
C SER A 86 -8.39 -15.76 -7.04
N GLN A 87 -7.55 -15.58 -8.04
CA GLN A 87 -6.48 -14.57 -8.00
C GLN A 87 -6.61 -13.58 -9.15
N VAL A 88 -6.11 -12.37 -8.90
CA VAL A 88 -5.97 -11.35 -9.92
C VAL A 88 -4.66 -10.60 -9.71
N ASP A 89 -3.93 -10.36 -10.79
CA ASP A 89 -2.71 -9.58 -10.77
C ASP A 89 -3.00 -8.17 -11.27
N LEU A 90 -2.63 -7.17 -10.46
CA LEU A 90 -2.82 -5.76 -10.81
C LEU A 90 -1.49 -5.03 -10.69
N THR A 91 -1.25 -4.07 -11.58
CA THR A 91 -0.06 -3.22 -11.50
C THR A 91 -0.41 -1.91 -10.82
N ALA A 92 0.56 -1.34 -10.11
CA ALA A 92 0.37 -0.08 -9.42
C ALA A 92 1.65 0.74 -9.45
N ALA A 93 1.48 2.06 -9.36
CA ALA A 93 2.57 2.97 -9.05
C ALA A 93 2.33 3.52 -7.64
N CYS A 94 3.32 3.33 -6.78
CA CYS A 94 3.27 3.77 -5.38
C CYS A 94 4.17 4.98 -5.23
N VAL A 95 3.63 6.09 -4.72
CA VAL A 95 4.41 7.31 -4.49
C VAL A 95 4.51 7.55 -3.00
N PHE A 96 5.73 7.48 -2.47
CA PHE A 96 6.02 7.70 -1.06
C PHE A 96 6.73 9.04 -0.91
N ARG A 97 6.17 9.95 -0.12
CA ARG A 97 6.85 11.17 0.28
C ARG A 97 7.30 11.01 1.71
N LEU A 98 8.56 11.34 1.98
CA LEU A 98 9.20 11.06 3.25
C LEU A 98 9.46 12.33 4.02
N ASP A 99 9.34 12.23 5.36
CA ASP A 99 9.80 13.23 6.31
C ASP A 99 10.83 12.51 7.20
N GLY A 100 12.11 12.73 6.90
CA GLY A 100 13.17 11.93 7.52
C GLY A 100 13.04 10.46 7.12
N GLU A 101 12.92 9.59 8.11
CA GLU A 101 12.77 8.15 7.89
C GLU A 101 11.33 7.68 7.87
N LYS A 102 10.37 8.61 8.06
CA LYS A 102 8.95 8.26 8.11
C LYS A 102 8.23 8.71 6.83
N ILE A 103 7.14 8.03 6.54
CA ILE A 103 6.30 8.36 5.40
C ILE A 103 5.34 9.47 5.80
N SER A 104 5.38 10.61 5.08
CA SER A 104 4.44 11.70 5.31
C SER A 104 3.22 11.60 4.40
N ASP A 105 3.36 10.96 3.23
CA ASP A 105 2.27 10.82 2.27
C ASP A 105 2.54 9.59 1.40
N TYR A 106 1.60 8.66 1.35
CA TYR A 106 1.69 7.46 0.51
C TYR A 106 0.46 7.39 -0.36
N ARG A 107 0.66 7.40 -1.67
CA ARG A 107 -0.42 7.31 -2.66
C ARG A 107 -0.21 6.12 -3.56
N ILE A 108 -1.26 5.33 -3.75
CA ILE A 108 -1.25 4.17 -4.63
C ILE A 108 -2.10 4.49 -5.86
N TYR A 109 -1.49 4.49 -7.03
CA TYR A 109 -2.17 4.71 -8.30
C TYR A 109 -2.43 3.35 -8.94
N MET A 110 -3.67 2.88 -8.83
CA MET A 110 -4.07 1.56 -9.28
C MET A 110 -5.55 1.56 -9.64
N ASP A 111 -5.91 0.84 -10.69
CA ASP A 111 -7.31 0.54 -10.96
C ASP A 111 -7.67 -0.74 -10.19
N ILE A 112 -8.37 -0.57 -9.07
CA ILE A 112 -8.74 -1.66 -8.18
C ILE A 112 -10.03 -2.37 -8.60
N ASN A 113 -10.72 -1.87 -9.61
CA ASN A 113 -12.03 -2.40 -9.98
C ASN A 113 -12.01 -3.88 -10.31
N SER A 114 -10.94 -4.37 -10.94
CA SER A 114 -10.81 -5.78 -11.30
C SER A 114 -10.80 -6.71 -10.10
N LEU A 115 -10.36 -6.22 -8.92
CA LEU A 115 -10.36 -7.03 -7.70
C LEU A 115 -11.77 -7.39 -7.27
N TYR A 116 -12.71 -6.47 -7.43
CA TYR A 116 -14.10 -6.63 -6.99
C TYR A 116 -15.04 -7.00 -8.14
N ALA A 117 -14.52 -7.15 -9.35
CA ALA A 117 -15.33 -7.58 -10.50
C ALA A 117 -15.72 -9.04 -10.34
N GLU A 118 -16.92 -9.38 -10.78
CA GLU A 118 -17.35 -10.77 -10.83
C GLU A 118 -16.57 -11.50 -11.91
N SER A 119 -16.12 -12.70 -11.60
CA SER A 119 -15.40 -13.55 -12.53
C SER A 119 -16.36 -14.31 -13.43
#